data_5b6600362eaa27cc8ef5e2a1af145179
#
_entry.id   5b6600362eaa27cc8ef5e2a1af145179
#
_cell.length_a   1.000
_cell.length_b   1.000
_cell.length_c   1.000
_cell.angle_alpha   90.00
_cell.angle_beta   90.00
_cell.angle_gamma   90.00
#
_symmetry.space_group_name_H-M   'P 1'
#
loop_
_entity.id
_entity.type
_entity.pdbx_description
1 polymer ?
#
loop_
_entity_poly.entity_id
_entity_poly.type
_entity_poly.pdbx_seq_one_letter_code
_entity_poly.pdbx_strand_id
1 'polypeptide(L)'
;YGMSSFDKNNVLRVFNLIMRNDDLVVHKEFDNFETHAEGQTRVDFDFYENESMEDVIDIDPSLELKGRNDYIDWGKPVPKGTPLKIIVDRDKSGTVKVFAECCGAKGEFVIVSPGCDRV
;
A
#
# COMPACT_ATOMS: atom_id res chain seq x y z
N TYR A 1 8.89 1.20 3.59
CA TYR A 1 7.44 1.09 3.85
C TYR A 1 6.78 0.22 2.80
N GLY A 2 5.95 -0.70 3.22
CA GLY A 2 5.28 -1.62 2.34
C GLY A 2 3.79 -1.74 2.61
N MET A 3 3.08 -2.29 1.64
CA MET A 3 1.64 -2.46 1.66
C MET A 3 1.32 -3.95 1.50
N SER A 4 0.40 -4.45 2.32
CA SER A 4 -0.07 -5.82 2.14
C SER A 4 -0.87 -5.95 0.86
N SER A 5 -0.64 -7.01 0.11
CA SER A 5 -1.38 -7.36 -1.09
C SER A 5 -1.23 -8.85 -1.38
N PHE A 6 -2.14 -9.40 -2.17
CA PHE A 6 -2.05 -10.79 -2.59
C PHE A 6 -1.16 -10.91 -3.82
N ASP A 7 -0.27 -11.91 -3.81
CA ASP A 7 0.57 -12.22 -4.96
C ASP A 7 -0.19 -13.09 -5.98
N LYS A 8 0.48 -13.46 -7.08
CA LYS A 8 -0.13 -14.28 -8.13
C LYS A 8 -0.56 -15.67 -7.67
N ASN A 9 -0.03 -16.13 -6.54
CA ASN A 9 -0.41 -17.41 -5.93
C ASN A 9 -1.50 -17.24 -4.87
N ASN A 10 -2.09 -16.03 -4.79
CA ASN A 10 -3.12 -15.66 -3.83
C ASN A 10 -2.64 -15.78 -2.38
N VAL A 11 -1.36 -15.51 -2.15
CA VAL A 11 -0.75 -15.44 -0.82
C VAL A 11 -0.56 -13.98 -0.44
N LEU A 12 -1.01 -13.61 0.76
CA LEU A 12 -0.86 -12.25 1.26
C LEU A 12 0.60 -11.98 1.63
N ARG A 13 1.17 -10.93 1.03
CA ARG A 13 2.56 -10.55 1.23
C ARG A 13 2.67 -9.03 1.38
N VAL A 14 3.84 -8.55 1.77
CA VAL A 14 4.13 -7.10 1.82
C VAL A 14 4.93 -6.72 0.58
N PHE A 15 4.37 -5.76 -0.17
CA PHE A 15 5.01 -5.16 -1.35
C PHE A 15 5.61 -3.83 -0.93
N ASN A 16 6.93 -3.73 -0.96
CA ASN A 16 7.62 -2.52 -0.55
C ASN A 16 7.44 -1.41 -1.59
N LEU A 17 6.89 -0.30 -1.14
CA LEU A 17 6.63 0.88 -1.98
C LEU A 17 7.81 1.87 -1.89
N ILE A 18 8.33 2.07 -0.69
CA ILE A 18 9.52 2.89 -0.44
C ILE A 18 10.55 2.02 0.25
N MET A 19 11.76 2.00 -0.32
CA MET A 19 12.85 1.23 0.22
C MET A 19 13.85 2.15 0.92
N ARG A 20 14.67 1.54 1.77
CA ARG A 20 15.66 2.23 2.58
C ARG A 20 16.68 3.04 1.76
N ASN A 21 16.99 2.60 0.53
CA ASN A 21 17.94 3.28 -0.35
C ASN A 21 17.29 4.28 -1.32
N ASP A 22 15.98 4.49 -1.21
CA ASP A 22 15.31 5.50 -2.02
C ASP A 22 15.71 6.91 -1.55
N ASP A 23 15.61 7.88 -2.47
CA ASP A 23 15.84 9.28 -2.16
C ASP A 23 14.85 9.77 -1.10
N LEU A 24 15.20 10.85 -0.40
CA LEU A 24 14.32 11.43 0.62
C LEU A 24 12.97 11.82 0.02
N VAL A 25 12.98 12.48 -1.12
CA VAL A 25 11.76 12.83 -1.86
C VAL A 25 11.49 11.74 -2.87
N VAL A 26 10.30 11.13 -2.76
CA VAL A 26 9.90 9.98 -3.60
C VAL A 26 8.54 10.26 -4.22
N HIS A 27 8.42 9.95 -5.51
CA HIS A 27 7.14 9.83 -6.19
C HIS A 27 7.20 8.56 -7.05
N LYS A 28 6.38 7.58 -6.72
CA LYS A 28 6.32 6.32 -7.48
C LYS A 28 4.87 5.99 -7.82
N GLU A 29 4.66 5.53 -9.04
CA GLU A 29 3.36 5.03 -9.50
C GLU A 29 3.50 3.54 -9.78
N PHE A 30 2.56 2.76 -9.27
CA PHE A 30 2.52 1.32 -9.45
C PHE A 30 1.27 0.95 -10.23
N ASP A 31 1.43 0.21 -11.31
CA ASP A 31 0.35 -0.24 -12.18
C ASP A 31 0.21 -1.77 -12.19
N ASN A 32 0.94 -2.45 -11.32
CA ASN A 32 0.97 -3.91 -11.25
C ASN A 32 0.10 -4.52 -10.15
N PHE A 33 -0.68 -3.70 -9.44
CA PHE A 33 -1.65 -4.19 -8.46
C PHE A 33 -2.99 -4.41 -9.11
N GLU A 34 -3.72 -5.41 -8.61
CA GLU A 34 -5.04 -5.75 -9.12
C GLU A 34 -5.89 -6.42 -8.04
N THR A 35 -7.20 -6.49 -8.26
CA THR A 35 -8.09 -7.22 -7.37
C THR A 35 -7.73 -8.71 -7.37
N HIS A 36 -7.86 -9.35 -6.22
CA HIS A 36 -7.42 -10.74 -6.02
C HIS A 36 -8.56 -11.76 -6.05
N ALA A 37 -9.80 -11.31 -6.05
CA ALA A 37 -10.96 -12.19 -5.97
C ALA A 37 -12.05 -11.75 -6.94
N GLU A 38 -12.77 -12.73 -7.48
CA GLU A 38 -13.95 -12.49 -8.31
C GLU A 38 -15.06 -11.89 -7.45
N GLY A 39 -15.70 -10.85 -7.95
CA GLY A 39 -16.78 -10.19 -7.23
C GLY A 39 -16.34 -9.26 -6.10
N GLN A 40 -15.09 -8.88 -6.08
CA GLN A 40 -14.54 -7.98 -5.05
C GLN A 40 -15.19 -6.60 -5.14
N THR A 41 -15.55 -6.01 -3.99
CA THR A 41 -16.21 -4.70 -3.90
C THR A 41 -15.37 -3.64 -3.21
N ARG A 42 -14.28 -4.06 -2.57
CA ARG A 42 -13.40 -3.15 -1.81
C ARG A 42 -12.02 -3.74 -1.70
N VAL A 43 -11.07 -2.91 -1.31
CA VAL A 43 -9.72 -3.34 -0.94
C VAL A 43 -9.33 -2.68 0.37
N ASP A 44 -8.79 -3.49 1.27
CA ASP A 44 -8.27 -3.04 2.56
C ASP A 44 -6.75 -2.98 2.50
N PHE A 45 -6.18 -1.97 3.14
CA PHE A 45 -4.75 -1.74 3.14
C PHE A 45 -4.19 -1.83 4.55
N ASP A 46 -3.12 -2.62 4.71
CA ASP A 46 -2.26 -2.58 5.88
C ASP A 46 -0.88 -2.14 5.43
N PHE A 47 -0.32 -1.16 6.13
CA PHE A 47 0.99 -0.61 5.80
C PHE A 47 1.99 -1.01 6.87
N TYR A 48 3.18 -1.44 6.43
CA TYR A 48 4.22 -1.95 7.31
C TYR A 48 5.52 -1.19 7.12
N GLU A 49 6.20 -0.91 8.22
CA GLU A 49 7.57 -0.43 8.20
C GLU A 49 8.52 -1.60 8.31
N ASN A 50 9.54 -1.64 7.45
CA ASN A 50 10.58 -2.66 7.48
C ASN A 50 11.86 -2.11 6.85
N GLU A 51 12.97 -2.80 7.06
CA GLU A 51 14.27 -2.40 6.54
C GLU A 51 14.71 -3.21 5.32
N SER A 52 13.83 -4.07 4.80
CA SER A 52 14.15 -4.89 3.64
C SER A 52 14.33 -4.03 2.39
N MET A 53 15.27 -4.44 1.54
CA MET A 53 15.49 -3.84 0.22
C MET A 53 14.93 -4.73 -0.89
N GLU A 54 14.14 -5.74 -0.53
CA GLU A 54 13.44 -6.59 -1.48
C GLU A 54 12.09 -6.00 -1.85
N ASP A 55 11.67 -6.17 -3.09
CA ASP A 55 10.38 -5.65 -3.56
C ASP A 55 9.20 -6.30 -2.85
N VAL A 56 9.31 -7.58 -2.53
CA VAL A 56 8.23 -8.36 -1.89
C VAL A 56 8.83 -9.19 -0.76
N ILE A 57 8.20 -9.12 0.41
CA ILE A 57 8.61 -9.90 1.58
C ILE A 57 7.40 -10.60 2.20
N ASP A 58 7.66 -11.64 2.97
CA ASP A 58 6.62 -12.33 3.72
C ASP A 58 6.16 -11.49 4.91
N ILE A 59 4.88 -11.65 5.28
CA ILE A 59 4.35 -11.04 6.49
C ILE A 59 4.94 -11.78 7.69
N ASP A 60 5.53 -11.00 8.59
CA ASP A 60 6.20 -11.51 9.78
C ASP A 60 5.67 -10.75 11.00
N PRO A 61 5.41 -11.39 12.14
CA PRO A 61 4.95 -10.71 13.34
C PRO A 61 5.88 -9.61 13.85
N SER A 62 7.16 -9.63 13.44
CA SER A 62 8.12 -8.57 13.80
C SER A 62 7.95 -7.30 12.99
N LEU A 63 7.19 -7.32 11.89
CA LEU A 63 6.95 -6.13 11.07
C LEU A 63 6.08 -5.14 11.84
N GLU A 64 6.48 -3.88 11.80
CA GLU A 64 5.72 -2.82 12.46
C GLU A 64 4.57 -2.34 11.58
N LEU A 65 3.35 -2.49 12.08
CA LEU A 65 2.14 -2.04 11.39
C LEU A 65 1.97 -0.54 11.61
N LYS A 66 1.92 0.23 10.53
CA LYS A 66 1.81 1.70 10.58
C LYS A 66 0.39 2.22 10.35
N GLY A 67 -0.40 1.52 9.57
CA GLY A 67 -1.77 1.93 9.30
C GLY A 67 -2.67 0.72 9.21
N ARG A 68 -3.87 0.81 9.77
CA ARG A 68 -4.88 -0.25 9.69
C ARG A 68 -6.25 0.36 9.51
N ASN A 69 -7.17 -0.43 8.98
CA ASN A 69 -8.53 0.00 8.67
C ASN A 69 -8.60 1.05 7.56
N ASP A 70 -7.54 1.18 6.77
CA ASP A 70 -7.56 2.00 5.57
C ASP A 70 -8.14 1.18 4.43
N TYR A 71 -9.06 1.75 3.66
CA TYR A 71 -9.71 1.02 2.58
C TYR A 71 -10.28 1.96 1.53
N ILE A 72 -10.52 1.40 0.34
CA ILE A 72 -11.40 2.02 -0.66
C ILE A 72 -12.51 1.02 -1.00
N ASP A 73 -13.70 1.52 -1.20
CA ASP A 73 -14.90 0.71 -1.47
C ASP A 73 -15.64 1.32 -2.65
N TRP A 74 -15.79 0.55 -3.72
CA TRP A 74 -16.51 0.99 -4.92
C TRP A 74 -17.93 0.43 -5.00
N GLY A 75 -18.30 -0.45 -4.07
CA GLY A 75 -19.70 -0.85 -3.84
C GLY A 75 -20.31 -1.82 -4.83
N LYS A 76 -19.62 -2.17 -5.91
CA LYS A 76 -20.15 -3.12 -6.91
C LYS A 76 -19.13 -4.21 -7.21
N PRO A 77 -19.58 -5.46 -7.44
CA PRO A 77 -18.68 -6.55 -7.76
C PRO A 77 -17.90 -6.31 -9.06
N VAL A 78 -16.60 -6.59 -9.04
CA VAL A 78 -15.74 -6.51 -10.21
C VAL A 78 -14.98 -7.83 -10.38
N PRO A 79 -14.53 -8.15 -11.62
CA PRO A 79 -13.76 -9.36 -11.85
C PRO A 79 -12.41 -9.35 -11.15
N LYS A 80 -11.90 -10.54 -10.83
CA LYS A 80 -10.51 -10.71 -10.44
C LYS A 80 -9.60 -10.14 -11.53
N GLY A 81 -8.52 -9.46 -11.12
CA GLY A 81 -7.58 -8.87 -12.06
C GLY A 81 -7.96 -7.45 -12.49
N THR A 82 -8.96 -6.84 -11.87
CA THR A 82 -9.30 -5.43 -12.14
C THR A 82 -8.16 -4.53 -11.64
N PRO A 83 -7.65 -3.61 -12.48
CA PRO A 83 -6.50 -2.77 -12.12
C PRO A 83 -6.75 -1.92 -10.89
N LEU A 84 -5.74 -1.88 -10.01
CA LEU A 84 -5.69 -1.05 -8.82
C LEU A 84 -4.47 -0.15 -8.94
N LYS A 85 -4.68 1.15 -9.03
CA LYS A 85 -3.59 2.12 -9.13
C LYS A 85 -3.12 2.53 -7.75
N ILE A 86 -1.82 2.48 -7.54
CA ILE A 86 -1.18 2.90 -6.29
C ILE A 86 -0.12 3.95 -6.62
N ILE A 87 -0.16 5.06 -5.90
CA ILE A 87 0.84 6.12 -6.01
C ILE A 87 1.37 6.38 -4.59
N VAL A 88 2.68 6.41 -4.44
CA VAL A 88 3.30 6.73 -3.16
C VAL A 88 4.15 7.97 -3.28
N ASP A 89 4.01 8.88 -2.34
CA ASP A 89 4.79 10.11 -2.25
C ASP A 89 5.41 10.25 -0.87
N ARG A 90 6.68 10.61 -0.85
CA ARG A 90 7.34 11.10 0.36
C ARG A 90 7.91 12.48 0.05
N ASP A 91 7.47 13.49 0.80
CA ASP A 91 7.98 14.85 0.64
C ASP A 91 9.25 15.07 1.47
N LYS A 92 9.86 16.24 1.31
CA LYS A 92 11.11 16.57 2.01
C LYS A 92 10.96 16.74 3.51
N SER A 93 9.74 16.84 4.03
CA SER A 93 9.48 16.83 5.47
C SER A 93 9.41 15.41 6.04
N GLY A 94 9.41 14.38 5.18
CA GLY A 94 9.29 12.99 5.57
C GLY A 94 7.87 12.46 5.66
N THR A 95 6.87 13.25 5.27
CA THR A 95 5.49 12.78 5.20
C THR A 95 5.33 11.78 4.07
N VAL A 96 4.80 10.59 4.38
CA VAL A 96 4.56 9.54 3.41
C VAL A 96 3.06 9.38 3.21
N LYS A 97 2.62 9.53 1.97
CA LYS A 97 1.22 9.37 1.57
C LYS A 97 1.09 8.30 0.50
N VAL A 98 0.03 7.52 0.60
CA VAL A 98 -0.32 6.52 -0.41
C VAL A 98 -1.69 6.86 -0.97
N PHE A 99 -1.78 6.94 -2.29
CA PHE A 99 -3.02 7.15 -3.02
C PHE A 99 -3.42 5.86 -3.69
N ALA A 100 -4.69 5.49 -3.58
CA ALA A 100 -5.22 4.31 -4.23
C ALA A 100 -6.45 4.68 -5.06
N GLU A 101 -6.60 4.05 -6.22
CA GLU A 101 -7.76 4.24 -7.08
C GLU A 101 -8.14 2.93 -7.76
N CYS A 102 -9.40 2.58 -7.67
CA CYS A 102 -9.95 1.41 -8.36
C CYS A 102 -11.43 1.63 -8.61
N CYS A 103 -11.86 1.40 -9.84
CA CYS A 103 -13.29 1.42 -10.22
C CYS A 103 -14.00 2.74 -9.87
N GLY A 104 -13.29 3.86 -9.91
CA GLY A 104 -13.83 5.17 -9.56
C GLY A 104 -13.74 5.52 -8.09
N ALA A 105 -13.42 4.58 -7.21
CA ALA A 105 -13.18 4.85 -5.79
C ALA A 105 -11.73 5.28 -5.59
N LYS A 106 -11.52 6.28 -4.75
CA LYS A 106 -10.20 6.86 -4.46
C LYS A 106 -9.99 6.97 -2.96
N GLY A 107 -8.76 6.80 -2.53
CA GLY A 107 -8.37 7.01 -1.14
C GLY A 107 -6.98 7.61 -1.04
N GLU A 108 -6.76 8.40 0.00
CA GLU A 108 -5.46 8.95 0.35
C GLU A 108 -5.17 8.59 1.80
N PHE A 109 -4.00 7.97 2.03
CA PHE A 109 -3.62 7.50 3.36
C PHE A 109 -2.28 8.08 3.75
N VAL A 110 -2.22 8.75 4.90
CA VAL A 110 -0.97 9.25 5.47
C VAL A 110 -0.43 8.18 6.40
N ILE A 111 0.66 7.53 6.01
CA ILE A 111 1.23 6.42 6.80
C ILE A 111 2.39 6.87 7.67
N VAL A 112 3.03 8.00 7.33
CA VAL A 112 4.04 8.63 8.17
C VAL A 112 3.81 10.14 8.14
N SER A 113 3.72 10.74 9.33
CA SER A 113 3.57 12.19 9.46
C SER A 113 4.56 12.68 10.51
N PRO A 114 5.56 13.49 10.12
CA PRO A 114 6.53 14.01 11.09
C PRO A 114 5.83 14.77 12.22
N GLY A 115 6.21 14.45 13.46
CA GLY A 115 5.62 15.03 14.65
C GLY A 115 4.46 14.24 15.25
N CYS A 116 3.76 13.41 14.47
CA CYS A 116 2.69 12.55 14.98
C CYS A 116 3.24 11.32 15.70
N ASP A 117 4.42 10.85 15.31
CA ASP A 117 5.07 9.68 15.90
C ASP A 117 5.89 10.02 17.14
N ARG A 118 5.89 11.28 17.55
CA ARG A 118 6.74 11.78 18.64
C ARG A 118 5.89 12.20 19.83
N VAL A 119 5.18 11.30 20.32
CA VAL A 119 4.33 11.59 21.47
C VAL A 119 5.07 11.25 22.76
#